data_dc35fc874718e214b2af45c03d9c771b
#
_entry.id   dc35fc874718e214b2af45c03d9c771b
#
_cell.length_a   1.000
_cell.length_b   1.000
_cell.length_c   1.000
_cell.angle_alpha   90.00
_cell.angle_beta   90.00
_cell.angle_gamma   90.00
#
_symmetry.space_group_name_H-M   'P 1'
#
loop_
_entity.id
_entity.type
_entity.pdbx_description
1 polymer ?
#
loop_
_entity_poly.entity_id
_entity_poly.type
_entity_poly.pdbx_seq_one_letter_code
_entity_poly.pdbx_strand_id
1 'polypeptide(L)'
;SGKVVPTLLIADEIHSKVGYIFRDLNKRKLTVSVHPYLAAYLTNGWRSPRNKWFLKYYKWVKVTANPALPLTEYRFIDESKEEIIL
;
A
#
# COMPACT_ATOMS: atom_id res chain seq x y z
N SER A 1 28.31 2.33 0.46
CA SER A 1 27.69 3.54 0.92
C SER A 1 26.56 3.31 1.92
N GLY A 2 26.09 2.10 2.05
CA GLY A 2 25.06 1.76 3.01
C GLY A 2 23.68 2.33 2.70
N LYS A 3 23.45 2.79 1.49
CA LYS A 3 22.14 3.31 1.12
C LYS A 3 21.16 2.15 0.98
N VAL A 4 20.12 2.17 1.79
CA VAL A 4 19.02 1.22 1.67
C VAL A 4 18.13 1.68 0.52
N VAL A 5 17.60 0.73 -0.25
CA VAL A 5 16.67 1.05 -1.34
C VAL A 5 15.38 1.56 -0.71
N PRO A 6 15.03 2.85 -0.86
CA PRO A 6 13.85 3.40 -0.20
C PRO A 6 12.56 2.66 -0.54
N THR A 7 12.46 2.14 -1.77
CA THR A 7 11.28 1.41 -2.22
C THR A 7 10.98 0.21 -1.32
N LEU A 8 12.00 -0.56 -0.94
CA LEU A 8 11.80 -1.74 -0.08
C LEU A 8 11.35 -1.34 1.31
N LEU A 9 11.94 -0.28 1.88
CA LEU A 9 11.54 0.20 3.20
C LEU A 9 10.10 0.70 3.21
N ILE A 10 9.74 1.47 2.21
CA ILE A 10 8.39 2.01 2.13
C ILE A 10 7.38 0.90 1.89
N ALA A 11 7.71 -0.08 1.04
CA ALA A 11 6.84 -1.22 0.80
C ALA A 11 6.60 -2.02 2.09
N ASP A 12 7.64 -2.20 2.92
CA ASP A 12 7.51 -2.89 4.20
C ASP A 12 6.62 -2.11 5.17
N GLU A 13 6.76 -0.79 5.22
CA GLU A 13 5.88 0.05 6.03
C GLU A 13 4.43 -0.09 5.60
N ILE A 14 4.19 -0.02 4.29
CA ILE A 14 2.84 -0.16 3.75
C ILE A 14 2.27 -1.53 4.09
N HIS A 15 3.08 -2.57 3.95
CA HIS A 15 2.66 -3.94 4.28
C HIS A 15 2.20 -4.04 5.72
N SER A 16 2.97 -3.50 6.66
CA SER A 16 2.62 -3.52 8.08
C SER A 16 1.33 -2.76 8.34
N LYS A 17 1.16 -1.61 7.72
CA LYS A 17 -0.01 -0.77 7.92
C LYS A 17 -1.26 -1.37 7.27
N VAL A 18 -1.13 -2.03 6.12
CA VAL A 18 -2.24 -2.77 5.51
C VAL A 18 -2.74 -3.84 6.47
N GLY A 19 -1.83 -4.57 7.09
CA GLY A 19 -2.19 -5.58 8.09
C GLY A 19 -2.95 -4.98 9.26
N TYR A 20 -2.46 -3.88 9.79
CA TYR A 20 -3.13 -3.18 10.88
C TYR A 20 -4.53 -2.74 10.49
N ILE A 21 -4.67 -2.13 9.31
CA ILE A 21 -5.95 -1.61 8.84
C ILE A 21 -6.97 -2.74 8.70
N PHE A 22 -6.58 -3.87 8.11
CA PHE A 22 -7.52 -4.97 7.90
C PHE A 22 -7.84 -5.73 9.18
N ARG A 23 -6.87 -5.91 10.07
CA ARG A 23 -7.08 -6.70 11.30
C ARG A 23 -7.67 -5.87 12.43
N ASP A 24 -7.14 -4.67 12.64
CA ASP A 24 -7.50 -3.88 13.82
C ASP A 24 -8.58 -2.84 13.54
N LEU A 25 -8.54 -2.20 12.36
CA LEU A 25 -9.56 -1.25 11.97
C LEU A 25 -10.72 -1.90 11.22
N ASN A 26 -10.57 -3.16 10.85
CA ASN A 26 -11.62 -3.98 10.23
C ASN A 26 -12.24 -3.34 8.99
N LYS A 27 -11.41 -2.71 8.16
CA LYS A 27 -11.90 -2.12 6.91
C LYS A 27 -12.16 -3.20 5.87
N ARG A 28 -13.12 -2.97 4.98
CA ARG A 28 -13.51 -3.95 3.95
C ARG A 28 -12.73 -3.78 2.67
N LYS A 29 -12.44 -2.55 2.30
CA LYS A 29 -11.69 -2.22 1.10
C LYS A 29 -10.65 -1.17 1.46
N LEU A 30 -9.58 -1.16 0.71
CA LEU A 30 -8.50 -0.23 0.97
C LEU A 30 -7.93 0.25 -0.37
N THR A 31 -7.71 1.54 -0.47
CA THR A 31 -6.98 2.15 -1.58
C THR A 31 -5.70 2.73 -1.04
N VAL A 32 -4.57 2.40 -1.67
CA VAL A 32 -3.27 2.97 -1.34
C VAL A 32 -2.86 3.88 -2.48
N SER A 33 -2.66 5.15 -2.18
CA SER A 33 -2.19 6.14 -3.15
C SER A 33 -0.71 6.37 -2.92
N VAL A 34 0.11 6.16 -3.95
CA VAL A 34 1.56 6.21 -3.86
C VAL A 34 2.15 6.82 -5.12
N HIS A 35 3.44 7.15 -5.06
CA HIS A 35 4.17 7.59 -6.25
C HIS A 35 4.10 6.51 -7.34
N PRO A 36 4.04 6.87 -8.63
CA PRO A 36 3.92 5.89 -9.72
C PRO A 36 4.98 4.79 -9.70
N TYR A 37 6.20 5.11 -9.32
CA TYR A 37 7.27 4.12 -9.22
C TYR A 37 6.92 3.03 -8.19
N LEU A 38 6.43 3.45 -7.04
CA LEU A 38 6.04 2.53 -5.99
C LEU A 38 4.77 1.77 -6.36
N ALA A 39 3.84 2.42 -7.05
CA ALA A 39 2.64 1.75 -7.54
C ALA A 39 3.00 0.60 -8.47
N ALA A 40 3.95 0.81 -9.37
CA ALA A 40 4.42 -0.24 -10.26
C ALA A 40 5.03 -1.41 -9.47
N TYR A 41 5.83 -1.11 -8.45
CA TYR A 41 6.43 -2.14 -7.60
C TYR A 41 5.36 -2.97 -6.88
N LEU A 42 4.32 -2.30 -6.36
CA LEU A 42 3.29 -2.97 -5.58
C LEU A 42 2.34 -3.82 -6.42
N THR A 43 2.25 -3.56 -7.72
CA THR A 43 1.27 -4.22 -8.59
C THR A 43 1.89 -5.05 -9.70
N ASN A 44 3.21 -5.04 -9.83
CA ASN A 44 3.88 -5.73 -10.93
C ASN A 44 3.88 -7.24 -10.72
N GLY A 45 3.28 -7.96 -11.67
CA GLY A 45 3.25 -9.41 -11.65
C GLY A 45 2.22 -9.98 -10.67
N TRP A 46 1.99 -11.28 -10.77
CA TRP A 46 0.99 -11.97 -9.94
C TRP A 46 1.49 -12.28 -8.54
N ARG A 47 2.81 -12.19 -8.32
CA ARG A 47 3.41 -12.31 -6.98
C ARG A 47 3.62 -10.96 -6.31
N SER A 48 2.98 -9.92 -6.83
CA SER A 48 3.10 -8.59 -6.27
C SER A 48 2.58 -8.51 -4.84
N PRO A 49 3.04 -7.53 -4.05
CA PRO A 49 2.50 -7.34 -2.70
C PRO A 49 0.98 -7.21 -2.67
N ARG A 50 0.38 -6.54 -3.68
CA ARG A 50 -1.08 -6.42 -3.76
C ARG A 50 -1.76 -7.78 -3.79
N ASN A 51 -1.26 -8.70 -4.62
CA ASN A 51 -1.84 -10.03 -4.72
C ASN A 51 -1.61 -10.86 -3.45
N LYS A 52 -0.46 -10.68 -2.80
CA LYS A 52 -0.20 -11.35 -1.53
C LYS A 52 -1.17 -10.88 -0.45
N TRP A 53 -1.50 -9.60 -0.43
CA TRP A 53 -2.49 -9.08 0.51
C TRP A 53 -3.87 -9.68 0.27
N PHE A 54 -4.27 -9.82 -0.99
CA PHE A 54 -5.54 -10.45 -1.31
C PHE A 54 -5.58 -11.89 -0.80
N LEU A 55 -4.53 -12.66 -1.03
CA LEU A 55 -4.47 -14.05 -0.59
C LEU A 55 -4.45 -14.17 0.93
N LYS A 56 -3.80 -13.23 1.62
CA LYS A 56 -3.67 -13.29 3.08
C LYS A 56 -4.92 -12.81 3.79
N TYR A 57 -5.55 -11.73 3.32
CA TYR A 57 -6.67 -11.10 4.02
C TYR A 57 -8.01 -11.34 3.35
N TYR A 58 -8.01 -11.89 2.14
CA TYR A 58 -9.22 -12.05 1.31
C TYR A 58 -9.90 -10.72 1.06
N LYS A 59 -9.12 -9.63 1.04
CA LYS A 59 -9.60 -8.29 0.79
C LYS A 59 -8.70 -7.64 -0.27
N TRP A 60 -9.31 -6.94 -1.20
CA TRP A 60 -8.58 -6.34 -2.30
C TRP A 60 -8.06 -4.97 -1.93
N VAL A 61 -6.78 -4.73 -2.22
CA VAL A 61 -6.16 -3.43 -2.06
C VAL A 61 -6.00 -2.82 -3.43
N LYS A 62 -6.66 -1.68 -3.66
CA LYS A 62 -6.48 -0.92 -4.90
C LYS A 62 -5.27 -0.01 -4.75
N VAL A 63 -4.35 -0.07 -5.70
CA VAL A 63 -3.17 0.78 -5.70
C VAL A 63 -3.35 1.83 -6.78
N THR A 64 -3.26 3.11 -6.41
CA THR A 64 -3.36 4.22 -7.36
C THR A 64 -2.04 4.98 -7.40
N ALA A 65 -1.68 5.43 -8.60
CA ALA A 65 -0.47 6.22 -8.80
C ALA A 65 -0.79 7.70 -8.66
N ASN A 66 -0.01 8.41 -7.85
CA ASN A 66 -0.16 9.85 -7.69
C ASN A 66 1.22 10.51 -7.84
N PRO A 67 1.50 11.13 -9.00
CA PRO A 67 2.81 11.74 -9.23
C PRO A 67 3.09 12.95 -8.34
N ALA A 68 2.08 13.50 -7.69
CA ALA A 68 2.28 14.60 -6.75
C ALA A 68 2.88 14.15 -5.42
N LEU A 69 2.81 12.86 -5.11
CA LEU A 69 3.38 12.34 -3.86
C LEU A 69 4.87 12.04 -4.04
N PRO A 70 5.71 12.41 -3.06
CA PRO A 70 7.09 11.92 -3.02
C PRO A 70 7.11 10.40 -2.88
N LEU A 71 8.22 9.78 -3.27
CA LEU A 71 8.37 8.33 -3.19
C LEU A 71 8.21 7.80 -1.77
N THR A 72 8.51 8.61 -0.77
CA THR A 72 8.48 8.22 0.64
C THR A 72 7.12 8.46 1.30
N GLU A 73 6.14 9.01 0.58
CA GLU A 73 4.82 9.29 1.14
C GLU A 73 3.76 8.44 0.47
N TYR A 74 2.73 8.13 1.23
CA TYR A 74 1.60 7.34 0.76
C TYR A 74 0.36 7.69 1.57
N ARG A 75 -0.80 7.37 1.02
CA ARG A 75 -2.08 7.62 1.68
C ARG A 75 -2.96 6.39 1.62
N PHE A 76 -3.67 6.12 2.69
CA PHE A 76 -4.66 5.05 2.76
C PHE A 76 -6.06 5.65 2.74
N ILE A 77 -6.92 5.08 1.92
CA ILE A 77 -8.30 5.55 1.75
C ILE A 77 -9.22 4.35 1.91
N ASP A 78 -10.25 4.50 2.73
CA ASP A 78 -11.16 3.40 3.04
C ASP A 78 -12.30 3.28 2.03
N GLU A 79 -13.23 2.37 2.29
CA GLU A 79 -14.38 2.12 1.43
C GLU A 79 -15.33 3.31 1.33
N SER A 80 -15.29 4.21 2.29
CA SER A 80 -16.10 5.44 2.29
C SER A 80 -15.38 6.60 1.61
N LYS A 81 -14.23 6.34 1.02
CA LYS A 81 -13.37 7.33 0.36
C LYS A 81 -12.80 8.37 1.33
N GLU A 82 -12.69 7.99 2.60
CA GLU A 82 -12.06 8.82 3.61
C GLU A 82 -10.63 8.39 3.84
N GLU A 83 -9.75 9.36 4.05
CA GLU A 83 -8.35 9.07 4.32
C GLU A 83 -8.21 8.49 5.73
N ILE A 84 -7.44 7.39 5.83
CA ILE A 84 -7.15 6.78 7.12
C ILE A 84 -5.85 7.39 7.64
N ILE A 85 -5.95 8.07 8.76
CA ILE A 85 -4.79 8.69 9.41
C ILE A 85 -4.25 7.72 10.45
N LEU A 86 -3.02 7.31 10.26
CA LEU A 86 -2.35 6.37 11.17
C LEU A 86 -1.25 7.04 11.96
#